data_945c01d21b1d7c8d2600d76dbf622b22
#
_entry.id   945c01d21b1d7c8d2600d76dbf622b22
#
_cell.length_a   1.000
_cell.length_b   1.000
_cell.length_c   1.000
_cell.angle_alpha   90.00
_cell.angle_beta   90.00
_cell.angle_gamma   90.00
#
_symmetry.space_group_name_H-M   'P 1'
#
loop_
_entity.id
_entity.type
_entity.pdbx_description
1 polymer ?
#
loop_
_entity_poly.entity_id
_entity_poly.type
_entity_poly.pdbx_seq_one_letter_code
_entity_poly.pdbx_strand_id
1 'polypeptide(L)'
;MAATRWAAPSCELRDSKDMTLEQICAWLIDRASKHEVVIRLQTGDPSLYGALIEMVQPLDAAGVPVRVVPGVTSGMASAAAAVESLTLPEVTQTVIFTRVAGRTPMPAGEDLRELAAHHCTLCIYLSITLLHKVQADLRAAG
;
A
#
# COMPACT_ATOMS: atom_id res chain seq x y z
N MET A 1 -3.27 8.22 17.67
CA MET A 1 -3.78 7.46 16.50
C MET A 1 -5.09 6.75 16.85
N ALA A 2 -6.07 6.71 15.92
CA ALA A 2 -7.38 6.08 16.20
C ALA A 2 -7.27 4.58 16.55
N ALA A 3 -6.30 3.88 16.00
CA ALA A 3 -6.10 2.44 16.24
C ALA A 3 -5.59 2.09 17.64
N THR A 4 -4.89 3.00 18.32
CA THR A 4 -4.34 2.75 19.66
C THR A 4 -5.39 2.61 20.74
N ARG A 5 -6.62 3.10 20.50
CA ARG A 5 -7.75 2.94 21.41
C ARG A 5 -8.17 1.48 21.65
N TRP A 6 -7.74 0.58 20.76
CA TRP A 6 -8.04 -0.86 20.83
C TRP A 6 -6.92 -1.67 21.50
N ALA A 7 -5.78 -1.02 21.78
CA ALA A 7 -4.68 -1.67 22.48
C ALA A 7 -5.01 -1.86 23.96
N ALA A 8 -4.62 -3.01 24.51
CA ALA A 8 -4.72 -3.24 25.95
C ALA A 8 -3.86 -2.22 26.72
N PRO A 9 -4.21 -1.84 27.97
CA PRO A 9 -3.42 -0.90 28.75
C PRO A 9 -1.96 -1.32 28.97
N SER A 10 -1.68 -2.62 28.96
CA SER A 10 -0.34 -3.20 29.09
C SER A 10 0.43 -3.31 27.75
N CYS A 11 -0.19 -2.89 26.64
CA CYS A 11 0.44 -3.00 25.32
C CYS A 11 1.54 -1.95 25.16
N GLU A 12 2.74 -2.39 24.76
CA GLU A 12 3.79 -1.47 24.34
C GLU A 12 3.46 -0.90 22.95
N LEU A 13 3.43 0.42 22.82
CA LEU A 13 3.12 1.12 21.59
C LEU A 13 4.35 1.87 21.09
N ARG A 14 4.66 1.74 19.80
CA ARG A 14 5.74 2.46 19.13
C ARG A 14 5.23 3.12 17.86
N ASP A 15 5.47 4.40 17.71
CA ASP A 15 5.31 5.11 16.43
C ASP A 15 6.56 4.88 15.58
N SER A 16 6.38 4.41 14.36
CA SER A 16 7.46 4.13 13.42
C SER A 16 7.71 5.27 12.41
N LYS A 17 7.08 6.43 12.61
CA LYS A 17 7.12 7.55 11.66
C LYS A 17 8.54 7.97 11.26
N ASP A 18 9.46 8.00 12.22
CA ASP A 18 10.84 8.46 12.01
C ASP A 18 11.86 7.31 11.95
N MET A 19 11.37 6.08 11.78
CA MET A 19 12.21 4.89 11.68
C MET A 19 12.46 4.51 10.22
N THR A 20 13.67 4.06 9.92
CA THR A 20 13.95 3.39 8.65
C THR A 20 13.33 1.98 8.64
N LEU A 21 13.25 1.37 7.45
CA LEU A 21 12.71 0.02 7.32
C LEU A 21 13.53 -1.00 8.12
N GLU A 22 14.85 -0.88 8.08
CA GLU A 22 15.78 -1.72 8.85
C GLU A 22 15.56 -1.58 10.36
N GLN A 23 15.35 -0.36 10.84
CA GLN A 23 15.05 -0.09 12.25
C GLN A 23 13.69 -0.69 12.66
N ILE A 24 12.70 -0.64 11.78
CA ILE A 24 11.39 -1.26 12.02
C ILE A 24 11.56 -2.77 12.11
N CYS A 25 12.26 -3.41 11.18
CA CYS A 25 12.49 -4.84 11.19
C CYS A 25 13.25 -5.28 12.45
N ALA A 26 14.33 -4.59 12.79
CA ALA A 26 15.11 -4.88 14.00
C ALA A 26 14.26 -4.76 15.29
N TRP A 27 13.40 -3.73 15.35
CA TRP A 27 12.48 -3.53 16.47
C TRP A 27 11.44 -4.66 16.55
N LEU A 28 10.85 -5.07 15.42
CA LEU A 28 9.88 -6.17 15.37
C LEU A 28 10.50 -7.49 15.81
N ILE A 29 11.72 -7.81 15.37
CA ILE A 29 12.45 -9.02 15.76
C ILE A 29 12.73 -9.02 17.27
N ASP A 30 13.22 -7.88 17.81
CA ASP A 30 13.46 -7.75 19.24
C ASP A 30 12.17 -7.91 20.06
N ARG A 31 11.05 -7.36 19.62
CA ARG A 31 9.77 -7.51 20.31
C ARG A 31 9.21 -8.93 20.20
N ALA A 32 9.37 -9.59 19.05
CA ALA A 32 8.93 -10.97 18.87
C ALA A 32 9.63 -11.95 19.81
N SER A 33 10.86 -11.65 20.27
CA SER A 33 11.55 -12.46 21.30
C SER A 33 11.01 -12.26 22.73
N LYS A 34 10.20 -11.23 22.96
CA LYS A 34 9.74 -10.79 24.30
C LYS A 34 8.23 -10.90 24.48
N HIS A 35 7.48 -10.96 23.38
CA HIS A 35 6.02 -10.96 23.38
C HIS A 35 5.49 -12.06 22.46
N GLU A 36 4.42 -12.68 22.87
CA GLU A 36 3.73 -13.73 22.10
C GLU A 36 3.13 -13.17 20.80
N VAL A 37 2.63 -11.94 20.84
CA VAL A 37 1.98 -11.28 19.70
C VAL A 37 2.58 -9.89 19.51
N VAL A 38 3.09 -9.63 18.31
CA VAL A 38 3.56 -8.31 17.88
C VAL A 38 2.76 -7.91 16.64
N ILE A 39 2.15 -6.74 16.67
CA ILE A 39 1.29 -6.27 15.58
C ILE A 39 1.91 -5.04 14.92
N ARG A 40 2.19 -5.13 13.62
CA ARG A 40 2.53 -4.01 12.75
C ARG A 40 1.28 -3.47 12.10
N LEU A 41 0.79 -2.32 12.58
CA LEU A 41 -0.33 -1.64 11.93
C LEU A 41 0.14 -0.87 10.70
N GLN A 42 -0.63 -0.98 9.62
CA GLN A 42 -0.37 -0.31 8.36
C GLN A 42 -1.68 0.24 7.78
N THR A 43 -1.62 1.32 7.03
CA THR A 43 -2.79 1.87 6.33
C THR A 43 -3.02 1.13 5.02
N GLY A 44 -4.27 0.96 4.63
CA GLY A 44 -4.62 0.25 3.40
C GLY A 44 -4.45 -1.26 3.51
N ASP A 45 -3.99 -1.89 2.45
CA ASP A 45 -3.63 -3.30 2.39
C ASP A 45 -2.10 -3.46 2.37
N PRO A 46 -1.52 -4.32 3.20
CA PRO A 46 -0.07 -4.50 3.26
C PRO A 46 0.57 -4.97 1.95
N SER A 47 -0.19 -5.69 1.11
CA SER A 47 0.31 -6.26 -0.15
C SER A 47 0.46 -5.23 -1.26
N LEU A 48 -0.13 -4.03 -1.12
CA LEU A 48 -0.12 -3.01 -2.16
C LEU A 48 0.68 -1.77 -1.70
N TYR A 49 1.86 -1.60 -2.27
CA TYR A 49 2.81 -0.50 -1.97
C TYR A 49 3.21 -0.39 -0.49
N GLY A 50 3.13 -1.50 0.25
CA GLY A 50 3.35 -1.55 1.70
C GLY A 50 4.73 -2.02 2.13
N ALA A 51 5.68 -2.22 1.23
CA ALA A 51 7.01 -2.81 1.51
C ALA A 51 6.91 -4.14 2.29
N LEU A 52 5.89 -4.96 1.96
CA LEU A 52 5.59 -6.18 2.70
C LEU A 52 6.75 -7.18 2.64
N ILE A 53 7.27 -7.45 1.46
CA ILE A 53 8.33 -8.46 1.27
C ILE A 53 9.63 -8.02 1.94
N GLU A 54 9.96 -6.74 1.84
CA GLU A 54 11.15 -6.15 2.46
C GLU A 54 11.10 -6.24 3.99
N MET A 55 9.91 -6.29 4.59
CA MET A 55 9.74 -6.53 6.02
C MET A 55 9.70 -8.01 6.38
N VAL A 56 9.03 -8.84 5.58
CA VAL A 56 8.86 -10.27 5.88
C VAL A 56 10.19 -11.01 5.78
N GLN A 57 11.02 -10.74 4.77
CA GLN A 57 12.28 -11.43 4.56
C GLN A 57 13.24 -11.39 5.79
N PRO A 58 13.52 -10.23 6.43
CA PRO A 58 14.35 -10.19 7.63
C PRO A 58 13.73 -10.90 8.83
N LEU A 59 12.39 -10.86 8.99
CA LEU A 59 11.71 -11.56 10.07
C LEU A 59 11.77 -13.08 9.88
N ASP A 60 11.54 -13.58 8.67
CA ASP A 60 11.64 -14.99 8.32
C ASP A 60 13.07 -15.50 8.53
N ALA A 61 14.08 -14.75 8.09
CA ALA A 61 15.49 -15.08 8.33
C ALA A 61 15.85 -15.14 9.82
N ALA A 62 15.13 -14.40 10.66
CA ALA A 62 15.26 -14.45 12.13
C ALA A 62 14.37 -15.52 12.78
N GLY A 63 13.65 -16.34 12.02
CA GLY A 63 12.75 -17.38 12.51
C GLY A 63 11.46 -16.84 13.15
N VAL A 64 11.08 -15.59 12.86
CA VAL A 64 9.85 -14.98 13.37
C VAL A 64 8.69 -15.30 12.44
N PRO A 65 7.67 -16.06 12.87
CA PRO A 65 6.52 -16.37 12.01
C PRO A 65 5.69 -15.12 11.75
N VAL A 66 5.33 -14.89 10.50
CA VAL A 66 4.55 -13.73 10.09
C VAL A 66 3.19 -14.16 9.55
N ARG A 67 2.13 -13.47 9.98
CA ARG A 67 0.80 -13.58 9.39
C ARG A 67 0.35 -12.21 8.87
N VAL A 68 -0.03 -12.15 7.62
CA VAL A 68 -0.59 -10.95 7.00
C VAL A 68 -2.10 -10.96 7.13
N VAL A 69 -2.67 -9.87 7.62
CA VAL A 69 -4.11 -9.65 7.66
C VAL A 69 -4.43 -8.63 6.57
N PRO A 70 -5.29 -8.97 5.60
CA PRO A 70 -5.65 -8.06 4.52
C PRO A 70 -6.41 -6.84 5.06
N GLY A 71 -6.26 -5.73 4.36
CA GLY A 71 -6.96 -4.48 4.66
C GLY A 71 -7.71 -3.94 3.46
N VAL A 72 -8.32 -2.77 3.64
CA VAL A 72 -9.02 -2.08 2.55
C VAL A 72 -8.07 -1.05 1.94
N THR A 73 -7.65 -1.31 0.70
CA THR A 73 -6.80 -0.37 -0.03
C THR A 73 -7.56 0.88 -0.43
N SER A 74 -6.85 2.00 -0.58
CA SER A 74 -7.44 3.31 -0.87
C SER A 74 -8.23 3.36 -2.18
N GLY A 75 -7.89 2.56 -3.19
CA GLY A 75 -8.67 2.45 -4.42
C GLY A 75 -10.09 1.95 -4.15
N MET A 76 -10.23 0.86 -3.39
CA MET A 76 -11.54 0.33 -3.00
C MET A 76 -12.27 1.26 -2.03
N ALA A 77 -11.54 1.86 -1.08
CA ALA A 77 -12.14 2.80 -0.14
C ALA A 77 -12.66 4.06 -0.82
N SER A 78 -11.96 4.56 -1.84
CA SER A 78 -12.38 5.72 -2.63
C SER A 78 -13.61 5.42 -3.47
N ALA A 79 -13.66 4.26 -4.13
CA ALA A 79 -14.82 3.82 -4.89
C ALA A 79 -16.05 3.71 -3.98
N ALA A 80 -15.91 3.10 -2.81
CA ALA A 80 -16.99 3.00 -1.83
C ALA A 80 -17.46 4.39 -1.33
N ALA A 81 -16.55 5.32 -1.08
CA ALA A 81 -16.88 6.67 -0.66
C ALA A 81 -17.59 7.48 -1.76
N ALA A 82 -17.25 7.23 -3.03
CA ALA A 82 -17.88 7.83 -4.18
C ALA A 82 -19.21 7.14 -4.58
N VAL A 83 -19.52 5.99 -3.98
CA VAL A 83 -20.66 5.12 -4.36
C VAL A 83 -20.55 4.69 -5.82
N GLU A 84 -19.32 4.38 -6.25
CA GLU A 84 -18.98 3.99 -7.63
C GLU A 84 -18.47 2.56 -7.70
N SER A 85 -18.65 1.93 -8.86
CA SER A 85 -18.08 0.61 -9.16
C SER A 85 -16.81 0.76 -10.00
N LEU A 86 -15.76 0.04 -9.61
CA LEU A 86 -14.51 -0.02 -10.41
C LEU A 86 -14.65 -0.90 -11.66
N THR A 87 -15.66 -1.77 -11.69
CA THR A 87 -16.01 -2.62 -12.83
C THR A 87 -17.46 -2.37 -13.23
N LEU A 88 -17.70 -1.94 -14.46
CA LEU A 88 -19.02 -1.58 -14.92
C LEU A 88 -19.31 -2.32 -16.25
N PRO A 89 -20.43 -3.09 -16.34
CA PRO A 89 -20.81 -3.72 -17.60
C PRO A 89 -20.84 -2.73 -18.76
N GLU A 90 -20.38 -3.16 -19.93
CA GLU A 90 -20.33 -2.36 -21.17
C GLU A 90 -19.37 -1.15 -21.13
N VAL A 91 -18.73 -0.87 -19.97
CA VAL A 91 -17.71 0.18 -19.85
C VAL A 91 -16.33 -0.44 -19.67
N THR A 92 -16.09 -1.13 -18.56
CA THR A 92 -14.84 -1.88 -18.33
C THR A 92 -15.02 -2.92 -17.26
N GLN A 93 -14.39 -4.08 -17.43
CA GLN A 93 -14.32 -5.17 -16.44
C GLN A 93 -12.91 -5.33 -15.87
N THR A 94 -11.98 -4.43 -16.26
CA THR A 94 -10.57 -4.51 -15.88
C THR A 94 -10.20 -3.31 -15.00
N VAL A 95 -9.44 -3.59 -13.94
CA VAL A 95 -8.91 -2.58 -13.02
C VAL A 95 -7.40 -2.74 -12.96
N ILE A 96 -6.67 -1.66 -13.23
CA ILE A 96 -5.23 -1.59 -13.06
C ILE A 96 -4.89 -0.77 -11.82
N PHE A 97 -4.15 -1.37 -10.89
CA PHE A 97 -3.52 -0.66 -9.77
C PHE A 97 -2.12 -0.24 -10.21
N THR A 98 -1.85 1.04 -10.22
CA THR A 98 -0.58 1.59 -10.67
C THR A 98 -0.19 2.83 -9.86
N ARG A 99 0.97 3.39 -10.16
CA ARG A 99 1.46 4.67 -9.67
C ARG A 99 2.14 5.44 -10.80
N VAL A 100 2.49 6.68 -10.58
CA VAL A 100 3.33 7.44 -11.51
C VAL A 100 4.78 7.39 -11.03
N ALA A 101 5.72 7.43 -11.95
CA ALA A 101 7.14 7.54 -11.63
C ALA A 101 7.40 8.77 -10.75
N GLY A 102 7.96 8.53 -9.57
CA GLY A 102 8.40 9.53 -8.61
C GLY A 102 9.89 9.34 -8.31
N ARG A 103 10.24 9.16 -7.03
CA ARG A 103 11.62 8.80 -6.65
C ARG A 103 12.07 7.46 -7.24
N THR A 104 11.14 6.51 -7.36
CA THR A 104 11.40 5.20 -7.96
C THR A 104 10.86 5.22 -9.39
N PRO A 105 11.65 4.82 -10.39
CA PRO A 105 11.19 4.71 -11.77
C PRO A 105 10.10 3.66 -11.92
N MET A 106 9.36 3.71 -13.01
CA MET A 106 8.47 2.64 -13.44
C MET A 106 9.22 1.64 -14.33
N PRO A 107 8.87 0.36 -14.27
CA PRO A 107 9.33 -0.61 -15.27
C PRO A 107 8.89 -0.20 -16.69
N ALA A 108 9.60 -0.71 -17.69
CA ALA A 108 9.20 -0.54 -19.09
C ALA A 108 7.83 -1.21 -19.33
N GLY A 109 6.97 -0.54 -20.09
CA GLY A 109 5.59 -1.01 -20.33
C GLY A 109 4.57 -0.63 -19.25
N GLU A 110 5.01 0.05 -18.18
CA GLU A 110 4.12 0.47 -17.10
C GLU A 110 3.98 2.01 -17.00
N ASP A 111 4.33 2.73 -18.07
CA ASP A 111 4.06 4.17 -18.15
C ASP A 111 2.55 4.45 -18.15
N LEU A 112 2.14 5.53 -17.50
CA LEU A 112 0.71 5.84 -17.33
C LEU A 112 -0.02 6.00 -18.67
N ARG A 113 0.65 6.51 -19.72
CA ARG A 113 0.05 6.64 -21.05
C ARG A 113 -0.16 5.29 -21.71
N GLU A 114 0.80 4.38 -21.56
CA GLU A 114 0.68 3.01 -22.07
C GLU A 114 -0.45 2.27 -21.36
N LEU A 115 -0.54 2.37 -20.04
CA LEU A 115 -1.61 1.76 -19.27
C LEU A 115 -2.99 2.38 -19.60
N ALA A 116 -3.08 3.69 -19.83
CA ALA A 116 -4.31 4.36 -20.19
C ALA A 116 -4.85 3.89 -21.55
N ALA A 117 -3.98 3.50 -22.49
CA ALA A 117 -4.37 2.97 -23.80
C ALA A 117 -5.19 1.68 -23.71
N HIS A 118 -5.21 1.00 -22.55
CA HIS A 118 -6.10 -0.16 -22.34
C HIS A 118 -7.57 0.23 -22.09
N HIS A 119 -7.89 1.51 -21.94
CA HIS A 119 -9.26 2.03 -21.72
C HIS A 119 -9.98 1.33 -20.56
N CYS A 120 -9.29 1.07 -19.48
CA CYS A 120 -9.81 0.41 -18.29
C CYS A 120 -9.78 1.34 -17.06
N THR A 121 -10.37 0.90 -15.96
CA THR A 121 -10.30 1.66 -14.71
C THR A 121 -8.86 1.67 -14.18
N LEU A 122 -8.33 2.87 -13.90
CA LEU A 122 -7.01 3.06 -13.31
C LEU A 122 -7.13 3.56 -11.87
N CYS A 123 -6.59 2.79 -10.93
CA CYS A 123 -6.38 3.22 -9.54
C CYS A 123 -4.93 3.67 -9.38
N ILE A 124 -4.70 4.99 -9.35
CA ILE A 124 -3.37 5.59 -9.36
C ILE A 124 -2.94 5.95 -7.94
N TYR A 125 -1.95 5.26 -7.41
CA TYR A 125 -1.45 5.39 -6.04
C TYR A 125 -0.24 6.32 -5.95
N LEU A 126 0.10 6.77 -4.73
CA LEU A 126 1.32 7.52 -4.41
C LEU A 126 1.54 8.79 -5.27
N SER A 127 0.48 9.31 -5.91
CA SER A 127 0.59 10.32 -6.96
C SER A 127 -0.13 11.63 -6.64
N ILE A 128 -0.58 11.82 -5.38
CA ILE A 128 -1.36 13.01 -4.99
C ILE A 128 -0.60 14.33 -5.23
N THR A 129 0.70 14.33 -5.05
CA THR A 129 1.55 15.50 -5.32
C THR A 129 1.89 15.69 -6.81
N LEU A 130 1.50 14.74 -7.65
CA LEU A 130 1.79 14.70 -9.09
C LEU A 130 0.50 14.80 -9.94
N LEU A 131 -0.59 15.32 -9.39
CA LEU A 131 -1.90 15.37 -10.06
C LEU A 131 -1.85 16.05 -11.43
N HIS A 132 -1.10 17.15 -11.58
CA HIS A 132 -0.95 17.82 -12.87
C HIS A 132 -0.29 16.94 -13.92
N LYS A 133 0.75 16.15 -13.51
CA LYS A 133 1.40 15.18 -14.40
C LYS A 133 0.43 14.08 -14.78
N VAL A 134 -0.26 13.48 -13.81
CA VAL A 134 -1.28 12.46 -14.04
C VAL A 134 -2.31 12.93 -15.06
N GLN A 135 -2.86 14.12 -14.85
CA GLN A 135 -3.86 14.71 -15.76
C GLN A 135 -3.30 14.93 -17.18
N ALA A 136 -2.07 15.41 -17.28
CA ALA A 136 -1.42 15.63 -18.59
C ALA A 136 -1.18 14.30 -19.32
N ASP A 137 -0.69 13.28 -18.62
CA ASP A 137 -0.43 11.97 -19.21
C ASP A 137 -1.72 11.27 -19.66
N LEU A 138 -2.78 11.32 -18.86
CA LEU A 138 -4.08 10.75 -19.21
C LEU A 138 -4.71 11.47 -20.42
N ARG A 139 -4.67 12.81 -20.47
CA ARG A 139 -5.17 13.58 -21.62
C ARG A 139 -4.37 13.32 -22.90
N ALA A 140 -3.11 13.00 -22.80
CA ALA A 140 -2.27 12.67 -23.96
C ALA A 140 -2.51 11.25 -24.48
N ALA A 141 -3.12 10.39 -23.67
CA ALA A 141 -3.48 9.02 -24.07
C ALA A 141 -4.87 8.90 -24.72
N GLY A 142 -5.73 9.94 -24.62
CA GLY A 142 -7.08 9.98 -25.23
C GLY A 142 -8.16 10.37 -24.24
#